data_0197e803d2051af333354f6e5bc1f020
#
_entry.id   0197e803d2051af333354f6e5bc1f020
#
_cell.length_a   1.000
_cell.length_b   1.000
_cell.length_c   1.000
_cell.angle_alpha   90.00
_cell.angle_beta   90.00
_cell.angle_gamma   90.00
#
_symmetry.space_group_name_H-M   'P 1'
#
loop_
_entity.id
_entity.type
_entity.pdbx_description
1 polymer ?
#
loop_
_entity_poly.entity_id
_entity_poly.type
_entity_poly.pdbx_seq_one_letter_code
_entity_poly.pdbx_strand_id
1 'polypeptide(L)'
;MEVADIDDPIEIETQTAYEIKIRNEGSKAAQNLRLVCELPQGVELLGTEGPTEYTVDKGSLHFRPLAEIAPGGKATYRIKVNGKVAGNLRLRAKLTSNASTEPLIVEELTRFYAD
;
A
#
# COMPACT_ATOMS: atom_id res chain seq x y z
N MET A 1 -1.94 2.95 10.40
CA MET A 1 -1.97 2.39 9.02
C MET A 1 -1.87 0.87 9.11
N GLU A 2 -2.73 0.19 8.38
CA GLU A 2 -2.70 -1.26 8.29
C GLU A 2 -2.49 -1.66 6.84
N VAL A 3 -1.69 -2.70 6.61
CA VAL A 3 -1.49 -3.29 5.29
C VAL A 3 -1.84 -4.76 5.39
N ALA A 4 -2.67 -5.23 4.47
CA ALA A 4 -3.05 -6.64 4.42
C ALA A 4 -2.98 -7.16 2.99
N ASP A 5 -2.55 -8.40 2.84
CA ASP A 5 -2.73 -9.12 1.60
C ASP A 5 -4.13 -9.74 1.61
N ILE A 6 -4.79 -9.76 0.46
CA ILE A 6 -6.15 -10.32 0.36
C ILE A 6 -6.10 -11.83 0.35
N ASP A 7 -5.07 -12.38 -0.28
CA ASP A 7 -4.85 -13.83 -0.36
C ASP A 7 -3.45 -14.16 0.12
N ASP A 8 -3.31 -15.19 0.97
CA ASP A 8 -2.00 -15.65 1.44
C ASP A 8 -2.12 -17.06 2.00
N PRO A 9 -1.44 -18.08 1.44
CA PRO A 9 -0.59 -18.00 0.26
C PRO A 9 -1.39 -17.90 -1.04
N ILE A 10 -0.73 -17.48 -2.12
CA ILE A 10 -1.37 -17.37 -3.42
C ILE A 10 -0.45 -17.94 -4.50
N GLU A 11 -1.05 -18.59 -5.48
CA GLU A 11 -0.33 -19.13 -6.63
C GLU A 11 0.14 -18.01 -7.55
N ILE A 12 1.35 -18.13 -8.10
CA ILE A 12 1.85 -17.18 -9.09
C ILE A 12 0.94 -17.20 -10.33
N GLU A 13 0.97 -16.13 -11.11
CA GLU A 13 0.10 -15.90 -12.28
C GLU A 13 -1.38 -15.79 -11.91
N THR A 14 -1.69 -15.61 -10.63
CA THR A 14 -3.04 -15.34 -10.13
C THR A 14 -3.12 -13.90 -9.65
N GLN A 15 -4.16 -13.21 -10.05
CA GLN A 15 -4.38 -11.82 -9.63
C GLN A 15 -4.77 -11.75 -8.16
N THR A 16 -4.13 -10.85 -7.43
CA THR A 16 -4.46 -10.55 -6.04
C THR A 16 -4.30 -9.06 -5.76
N ALA A 17 -4.42 -8.66 -4.52
CA ALA A 17 -4.28 -7.26 -4.14
C ALA A 17 -3.75 -7.12 -2.72
N TYR A 18 -3.11 -5.98 -2.48
CA TYR A 18 -2.82 -5.48 -1.13
C TYR A 18 -3.85 -4.40 -0.80
N GLU A 19 -4.28 -4.36 0.44
CA GLU A 19 -5.18 -3.32 0.92
C GLU A 19 -4.49 -2.52 2.01
N ILE A 20 -4.45 -1.20 1.85
CA ILE A 20 -3.80 -0.30 2.80
C ILE A 20 -4.88 0.59 3.38
N LYS A 21 -5.07 0.48 4.70
CA LYS A 21 -6.06 1.28 5.44
C LYS A 21 -5.34 2.30 6.31
N ILE A 22 -5.70 3.56 6.13
CA ILE A 22 -5.18 4.66 6.92
C ILE A 22 -6.34 5.22 7.73
N ARG A 23 -6.19 5.24 9.05
CA ARG A 23 -7.19 5.80 9.95
C ARG A 23 -6.60 6.94 10.74
N ASN A 24 -7.34 8.04 10.85
CA ASN A 24 -6.98 9.13 11.72
C ASN A 24 -7.60 8.92 13.10
N GLU A 25 -6.81 8.48 14.05
CA GLU A 25 -7.27 8.22 15.43
C GLU A 25 -7.09 9.45 16.33
N GLY A 26 -6.53 10.54 15.81
CA GLY A 26 -6.31 11.76 16.55
C GLY A 26 -7.56 12.61 16.66
N SER A 27 -7.43 13.70 17.41
CA SER A 27 -8.52 14.67 17.63
C SER A 27 -8.52 15.80 16.60
N LYS A 28 -7.50 15.87 15.74
CA LYS A 28 -7.38 16.87 14.69
C LYS A 28 -7.31 16.20 13.34
N ALA A 29 -7.73 16.91 12.29
CA ALA A 29 -7.62 16.43 10.93
C ALA A 29 -6.15 16.19 10.55
N ALA A 30 -5.87 15.07 9.89
CA ALA A 30 -4.56 14.84 9.30
C ALA A 30 -4.54 15.45 7.92
N GLN A 31 -3.47 16.17 7.58
CA GLN A 31 -3.38 16.91 6.33
C GLN A 31 -2.16 16.51 5.52
N ASN A 32 -2.30 16.59 4.20
CA ASN A 32 -1.24 16.34 3.24
C ASN A 32 -0.58 14.98 3.49
N LEU A 33 -1.40 13.94 3.46
CA LEU A 33 -0.92 12.57 3.66
C LEU A 33 -0.30 12.06 2.36
N ARG A 34 0.94 11.59 2.47
CA ARG A 34 1.68 11.05 1.33
C ARG A 34 1.97 9.58 1.56
N LEU A 35 1.47 8.75 0.67
CA LEU A 35 1.67 7.30 0.73
C LEU A 35 2.62 6.88 -0.38
N VAL A 36 3.66 6.14 0.00
CA VAL A 36 4.61 5.53 -0.93
C VAL A 36 4.64 4.04 -0.64
N CYS A 37 4.45 3.22 -1.66
CA CYS A 37 4.50 1.77 -1.53
C CYS A 37 5.62 1.21 -2.38
N GLU A 38 6.56 0.53 -1.74
CA GLU A 38 7.63 -0.18 -2.41
C GLU A 38 7.17 -1.59 -2.73
N LEU A 39 6.98 -1.87 -4.02
CA LEU A 39 6.59 -3.21 -4.46
C LEU A 39 7.81 -4.12 -4.49
N PRO A 40 7.66 -5.38 -4.06
CA PRO A 40 8.76 -6.32 -4.18
C PRO A 40 9.03 -6.67 -5.64
N GLN A 41 10.27 -7.04 -5.93
CA GLN A 41 10.59 -7.62 -7.22
C GLN A 41 9.84 -8.94 -7.35
N GLY A 42 9.36 -9.23 -8.55
CA GLY A 42 8.62 -10.47 -8.80
C GLY A 42 7.12 -10.30 -8.78
N VAL A 43 6.59 -9.10 -8.54
CA VAL A 43 5.18 -8.81 -8.75
C VAL A 43 5.00 -7.79 -9.86
N GLU A 44 3.93 -7.95 -10.63
CA GLU A 44 3.53 -7.04 -11.68
C GLU A 44 2.37 -6.19 -11.18
N LEU A 45 2.48 -4.87 -11.31
CA LEU A 45 1.40 -3.97 -10.97
C LEU A 45 0.33 -4.02 -12.04
N LEU A 46 -0.92 -4.27 -11.65
CA LEU A 46 -2.06 -4.28 -12.55
C LEU A 46 -2.85 -2.98 -12.49
N GLY A 47 -2.89 -2.33 -11.33
CA GLY A 47 -3.61 -1.09 -11.13
C GLY A 47 -3.84 -0.81 -9.67
N THR A 48 -4.46 0.32 -9.39
CA THR A 48 -4.80 0.70 -8.02
C THR A 48 -6.22 1.23 -7.95
N GLU A 49 -6.78 1.17 -6.74
CA GLU A 49 -8.03 1.85 -6.40
C GLU A 49 -7.78 2.65 -5.12
N GLY A 50 -8.35 3.83 -5.03
CA GLY A 50 -8.19 4.66 -3.84
C GLY A 50 -8.53 6.11 -4.10
N PRO A 51 -8.41 6.96 -3.06
CA PRO A 51 -8.81 8.36 -3.16
C PRO A 51 -7.90 9.23 -4.03
N THR A 52 -6.65 8.81 -4.28
CA THR A 52 -5.73 9.56 -5.13
C THR A 52 -5.04 8.65 -6.14
N GLU A 53 -4.56 9.25 -7.23
CA GLU A 53 -3.85 8.55 -8.28
C GLU A 53 -2.39 8.32 -7.90
N TYR A 54 -1.70 7.47 -8.64
CA TYR A 54 -0.31 7.13 -8.41
C TYR A 54 0.58 7.41 -9.62
N THR A 55 1.88 7.54 -9.33
CA THR A 55 2.93 7.47 -10.34
C THR A 55 3.93 6.40 -9.91
N VAL A 56 4.62 5.79 -10.86
CA VAL A 56 5.63 4.77 -10.57
C VAL A 56 7.01 5.34 -10.79
N ASP A 57 7.90 5.13 -9.83
CA ASP A 57 9.31 5.49 -9.95
C ASP A 57 10.16 4.39 -9.33
N LYS A 58 10.95 3.70 -10.17
CA LYS A 58 11.91 2.66 -9.74
C LYS A 58 11.30 1.60 -8.82
N GLY A 59 10.13 1.09 -9.20
CA GLY A 59 9.46 0.04 -8.44
C GLY A 59 8.67 0.53 -7.23
N SER A 60 8.62 1.83 -7.00
CA SER A 60 7.82 2.41 -5.94
C SER A 60 6.62 3.14 -6.50
N LEU A 61 5.47 2.95 -5.83
CA LEU A 61 4.24 3.67 -6.15
C LEU A 61 4.18 4.91 -5.27
N HIS A 62 4.10 6.08 -5.90
CA HIS A 62 3.94 7.35 -5.20
C HIS A 62 2.51 7.83 -5.45
N PHE A 63 1.67 7.74 -4.43
CA PHE A 63 0.32 8.26 -4.52
C PHE A 63 0.33 9.77 -4.35
N ARG A 64 -0.52 10.46 -5.12
CA ARG A 64 -0.68 11.90 -4.93
C ARG A 64 -1.13 12.18 -3.51
N PRO A 65 -0.69 13.30 -2.89
CA PRO A 65 -1.07 13.59 -1.52
C PRO A 65 -2.58 13.65 -1.35
N LEU A 66 -3.07 12.99 -0.29
CA LEU A 66 -4.46 13.12 0.13
C LEU A 66 -4.55 14.36 1.00
N ALA A 67 -5.46 15.27 0.65
CA ALA A 67 -5.52 16.57 1.29
C ALA A 67 -5.80 16.47 2.79
N GLU A 68 -6.74 15.62 3.19
CA GLU A 68 -7.16 15.56 4.58
C GLU A 68 -7.88 14.27 4.92
N ILE A 69 -7.67 13.79 6.14
CA ILE A 69 -8.54 12.78 6.77
C ILE A 69 -9.05 13.37 8.07
N ALA A 70 -10.37 13.52 8.19
CA ALA A 70 -10.99 14.06 9.40
C ALA A 70 -10.74 13.14 10.60
N PRO A 71 -10.83 13.66 11.84
CA PRO A 71 -10.73 12.82 13.03
C PRO A 71 -11.73 11.68 12.98
N GLY A 72 -11.28 10.46 13.23
CA GLY A 72 -12.10 9.26 13.12
C GLY A 72 -12.35 8.78 11.69
N GLY A 73 -11.89 9.53 10.70
CA GLY A 73 -12.01 9.14 9.29
C GLY A 73 -10.98 8.13 8.86
N LYS A 74 -11.20 7.55 7.68
CA LYS A 74 -10.28 6.57 7.11
C LYS A 74 -10.16 6.75 5.60
N ALA A 75 -9.05 6.27 5.05
CA ALA A 75 -8.83 6.16 3.62
C ALA A 75 -8.31 4.76 3.32
N THR A 76 -8.76 4.18 2.20
CA THR A 76 -8.35 2.84 1.80
C THR A 76 -7.78 2.89 0.39
N TYR A 77 -6.59 2.35 0.23
CA TYR A 77 -5.95 2.14 -1.06
C TYR A 77 -5.86 0.65 -1.32
N ARG A 78 -6.08 0.26 -2.56
CA ARG A 78 -5.93 -1.13 -2.99
C ARG A 78 -4.96 -1.18 -4.15
N ILE A 79 -3.96 -2.06 -4.07
CA ILE A 79 -2.95 -2.25 -5.09
C ILE A 79 -3.13 -3.64 -5.70
N LYS A 80 -3.55 -3.70 -6.96
CA LYS A 80 -3.79 -4.96 -7.66
C LYS A 80 -2.50 -5.42 -8.31
N VAL A 81 -2.13 -6.66 -8.08
CA VAL A 81 -0.86 -7.23 -8.55
C VAL A 81 -1.04 -8.64 -9.07
N ASN A 82 -0.06 -9.08 -9.83
CA ASN A 82 0.08 -10.45 -10.28
C ASN A 82 1.49 -10.93 -9.91
N GLY A 83 1.59 -11.97 -9.12
CA GLY A 83 2.88 -12.53 -8.75
C GLY A 83 3.51 -13.28 -9.91
N LYS A 84 4.77 -13.01 -10.20
CA LYS A 84 5.51 -13.65 -11.29
C LYS A 84 6.56 -14.63 -10.80
N VAL A 85 6.96 -14.53 -9.55
CA VAL A 85 8.04 -15.31 -8.95
C VAL A 85 7.57 -15.89 -7.63
N ALA A 86 7.83 -17.17 -7.40
CA ALA A 86 7.53 -17.81 -6.14
C ALA A 86 8.48 -17.32 -5.03
N GLY A 87 8.00 -17.24 -3.82
CA GLY A 87 8.78 -16.83 -2.66
C GLY A 87 7.96 -16.01 -1.68
N ASN A 88 8.61 -15.62 -0.61
CA ASN A 88 8.04 -14.69 0.36
C ASN A 88 8.42 -13.27 -0.08
N LEU A 89 7.44 -12.54 -0.59
CA LEU A 89 7.65 -11.21 -1.17
C LEU A 89 7.08 -10.16 -0.23
N ARG A 90 7.86 -9.09 0.00
CA ARG A 90 7.52 -8.07 0.99
C ARG A 90 7.13 -6.76 0.33
N LEU A 91 5.93 -6.29 0.66
CA LEU A 91 5.48 -4.93 0.34
C LEU A 91 5.84 -4.01 1.50
N ARG A 92 6.33 -2.83 1.22
CA ARG A 92 6.64 -1.83 2.24
C ARG A 92 5.87 -0.56 1.96
N ALA A 93 5.06 -0.12 2.92
CA ALA A 93 4.28 1.10 2.82
C ALA A 93 4.82 2.16 3.77
N LYS A 94 4.97 3.38 3.27
CA LYS A 94 5.45 4.53 4.04
C LYS A 94 4.42 5.63 3.97
N LEU A 95 4.05 6.16 5.12
CA LEU A 95 3.09 7.26 5.22
C LEU A 95 3.70 8.43 5.95
N THR A 96 3.58 9.63 5.34
CA THR A 96 3.97 10.89 5.97
C THR A 96 2.80 11.85 5.91
N SER A 97 2.81 12.84 6.81
CA SER A 97 1.80 13.91 6.83
C SER A 97 2.43 15.19 7.34
N ASN A 98 1.67 16.29 7.28
CA ASN A 98 2.17 17.57 7.81
C ASN A 98 2.43 17.53 9.32
N ALA A 99 1.74 16.65 10.04
CA ALA A 99 1.85 16.59 11.49
C ALA A 99 3.02 15.71 11.95
N SER A 100 3.62 14.90 11.06
CA SER A 100 4.69 14.00 11.42
C SER A 100 5.83 14.07 10.41
N THR A 101 7.02 14.36 10.92
CA THR A 101 8.24 14.40 10.11
C THR A 101 8.85 13.01 9.92
N GLU A 102 8.47 12.05 10.78
CA GLU A 102 8.94 10.68 10.66
C GLU A 102 7.91 9.84 9.91
N PRO A 103 8.35 9.05 8.92
CA PRO A 103 7.40 8.19 8.20
C PRO A 103 6.92 7.04 9.09
N LEU A 104 5.65 6.72 8.96
CA LEU A 104 5.09 5.49 9.50
C LEU A 104 5.31 4.42 8.46
N ILE A 105 5.99 3.33 8.85
CA ILE A 105 6.36 2.26 7.93
C ILE A 105 5.69 0.96 8.37
N VAL A 106 5.02 0.31 7.44
CA VAL A 106 4.40 -1.00 7.66
C VAL A 106 4.80 -1.91 6.51
N GLU A 107 5.14 -3.14 6.83
CA GLU A 107 5.52 -4.15 5.85
C GLU A 107 4.54 -5.31 5.90
N GLU A 108 4.25 -5.90 4.73
CA GLU A 108 3.43 -7.10 4.62
C GLU A 108 4.16 -8.16 3.81
N LEU A 109 4.28 -9.35 4.37
CA LEU A 109 4.93 -10.47 3.72
C LEU A 109 3.85 -11.39 3.14
N THR A 110 3.92 -11.64 1.84
CA THR A 110 2.99 -12.51 1.15
C THR A 110 3.74 -13.67 0.51
N ARG A 111 3.26 -14.88 0.72
CA ARG A 111 3.84 -16.07 0.12
C ARG A 111 3.21 -16.38 -1.22
N PHE A 112 4.02 -16.32 -2.27
CA PHE A 112 3.64 -16.76 -3.61
C PHE A 112 4.25 -18.14 -3.87
N TYR A 113 3.48 -19.05 -4.44
CA TYR A 113 3.98 -20.39 -4.71
C TYR A 113 3.73 -20.77 -6.17
N ALA A 114 4.58 -21.65 -6.67
CA ALA A 114 4.43 -22.26 -7.98
C ALA A 114 3.96 -23.69 -7.78
N ASP A 115 3.00 -24.08 -8.58
CA ASP A 115 2.48 -25.45 -8.54
C ASP A 115 3.24 -26.36 -9.50
#